data_992adbf6a0cff68cc40d42a83b4849f1
#
_entry.id   992adbf6a0cff68cc40d42a83b4849f1
#
_cell.length_a   1.000
_cell.length_b   1.000
_cell.length_c   1.000
_cell.angle_alpha   90.00
_cell.angle_beta   90.00
_cell.angle_gamma   90.00
#
_symmetry.space_group_name_H-M   'P 1'
#
loop_
_entity.id
_entity.type
_entity.pdbx_description
1 polymer ?
#
loop_
_entity_poly.entity_id
_entity_poly.type
_entity_poly.pdbx_seq_one_letter_code
_entity_poly.pdbx_strand_id
1 'polypeptide(L)'
;MYLVSLSRLLPLLLALLLPLQARAAALVTIVDGAASAIDGSRALVVAEGLKLGNDTIVRTTAATTLVRLEWPDGTVADLGPDTQAMVNPGGLVRGGSAPALYLLRGWAKLASLGSAGHPGLVAPRVDVQAFKGALVVMAGADETWVFAEAGGAPLLERDLRPASSLALKNGEVYVRLAAAKGSVAPRPTPAQMQRVPRGFRDALPLRAAAFKDKAVTAKTAAAPTYADLRDWLVGETALRRPFPRRFAALARDGAFRAGLVEHLARHPEWEPLLFPERFTKPAAAPR
;
A
#
# COMPACT_ATOMS: atom_id res chain seq x y z
N MET A 1 61.14 -4.50 -23.75
CA MET A 1 60.81 -4.78 -22.35
C MET A 1 59.93 -3.64 -21.84
N TYR A 2 58.62 -3.74 -22.05
CA TYR A 2 57.65 -2.76 -21.60
C TYR A 2 56.63 -3.43 -20.68
N LEU A 3 56.75 -3.18 -19.38
CA LEU A 3 55.78 -3.54 -18.36
C LEU A 3 54.69 -2.47 -18.36
N VAL A 4 53.54 -2.74 -18.96
CA VAL A 4 52.38 -1.88 -18.88
C VAL A 4 51.59 -2.23 -17.64
N SER A 5 51.51 -1.26 -16.74
CA SER A 5 50.90 -1.31 -15.43
C SER A 5 49.39 -1.63 -15.51
N LEU A 6 48.97 -2.75 -14.92
CA LEU A 6 47.59 -3.28 -14.84
C LEU A 6 46.75 -2.64 -13.73
N SER A 7 47.17 -1.51 -13.17
CA SER A 7 46.57 -0.95 -11.92
C SER A 7 45.50 0.12 -12.10
N ARG A 8 44.98 0.36 -13.33
CA ARG A 8 43.98 1.43 -13.57
C ARG A 8 42.56 0.95 -13.87
N LEU A 9 42.26 -0.35 -13.82
CA LEU A 9 40.92 -0.88 -14.14
C LEU A 9 40.06 -1.24 -12.91
N LEU A 10 40.59 -1.12 -11.69
CA LEU A 10 39.89 -1.54 -10.48
C LEU A 10 38.85 -0.55 -9.92
N PRO A 11 38.88 0.78 -10.17
CA PRO A 11 37.85 1.68 -9.60
C PRO A 11 36.54 1.73 -10.38
N LEU A 12 36.47 1.19 -11.61
CA LEU A 12 35.25 1.30 -12.44
C LEU A 12 34.21 0.21 -12.14
N LEU A 13 34.57 -0.87 -11.45
CA LEU A 13 33.65 -1.97 -11.12
C LEU A 13 32.93 -1.78 -9.78
N LEU A 14 33.34 -0.83 -8.95
CA LEU A 14 32.76 -0.57 -7.63
C LEU A 14 31.57 0.42 -7.67
N ALA A 15 31.35 1.07 -8.81
CA ALA A 15 30.30 2.08 -8.96
C ALA A 15 28.93 1.50 -9.39
N LEU A 16 28.83 0.19 -9.66
CA LEU A 16 27.56 -0.42 -10.15
C LEU A 16 26.74 -1.15 -9.07
N LEU A 17 27.17 -1.11 -7.82
CA LEU A 17 26.39 -1.59 -6.68
C LEU A 17 25.74 -0.42 -5.92
N LEU A 18 24.98 0.43 -6.63
CA LEU A 18 24.00 1.26 -5.96
C LEU A 18 22.92 0.30 -5.44
N PRO A 19 22.77 0.12 -4.11
CA PRO A 19 21.67 -0.67 -3.61
C PRO A 19 20.39 0.00 -4.11
N LEU A 20 19.53 -0.75 -4.81
CA LEU A 20 18.11 -0.36 -4.90
C LEU A 20 17.70 -0.08 -3.46
N GLN A 21 17.47 1.19 -3.13
CA GLN A 21 17.02 1.56 -1.79
C GLN A 21 15.62 0.99 -1.63
N ALA A 22 15.54 -0.27 -1.20
CA ALA A 22 14.30 -0.84 -0.72
C ALA A 22 13.83 0.09 0.40
N ARG A 23 12.63 0.67 0.25
CA ARG A 23 12.06 1.52 1.28
C ARG A 23 12.08 0.76 2.60
N ALA A 24 12.49 1.42 3.67
CA ALA A 24 12.54 0.80 4.99
C ALA A 24 11.15 0.28 5.39
N ALA A 25 11.13 -0.85 6.08
CA ALA A 25 9.91 -1.45 6.58
C ALA A 25 9.14 -0.45 7.48
N ALA A 26 7.82 -0.46 7.38
CA ALA A 26 6.97 0.26 8.31
C ALA A 26 6.95 -0.47 9.66
N LEU A 27 7.04 0.28 10.75
CA LEU A 27 6.94 -0.24 12.11
C LEU A 27 5.53 0.00 12.65
N VAL A 28 4.88 -1.04 13.14
CA VAL A 28 3.61 -0.89 13.86
C VAL A 28 3.90 -0.37 15.26
N THR A 29 3.41 0.82 15.60
CA THR A 29 3.72 1.46 16.89
C THR A 29 2.52 1.61 17.82
N ILE A 30 1.30 1.52 17.28
CA ILE A 30 0.05 1.50 18.03
C ILE A 30 -0.90 0.48 17.40
N VAL A 31 -1.55 -0.33 18.23
CA VAL A 31 -2.67 -1.20 17.85
C VAL A 31 -3.77 -1.04 18.88
N ASP A 32 -4.80 -0.30 18.54
CA ASP A 32 -6.02 -0.15 19.34
C ASP A 32 -7.17 -0.83 18.59
N GLY A 33 -7.47 -2.06 18.99
CA GLY A 33 -8.40 -2.98 18.35
C GLY A 33 -7.70 -4.18 17.73
N ALA A 34 -8.28 -4.74 16.66
CA ALA A 34 -7.77 -5.93 15.99
C ALA A 34 -7.39 -5.66 14.54
N ALA A 35 -6.21 -6.13 14.14
CA ALA A 35 -5.75 -6.06 12.77
C ALA A 35 -4.98 -7.31 12.36
N SER A 36 -5.02 -7.62 11.06
CA SER A 36 -4.25 -8.69 10.43
C SER A 36 -3.39 -8.12 9.31
N ALA A 37 -2.30 -8.81 9.00
CA ALA A 37 -1.45 -8.50 7.86
C ALA A 37 -1.27 -9.74 6.98
N ILE A 38 -1.17 -9.54 5.67
CA ILE A 38 -0.85 -10.60 4.70
C ILE A 38 0.51 -10.29 4.10
N ASP A 39 1.51 -11.06 4.51
CA ASP A 39 2.89 -10.98 4.04
C ASP A 39 3.23 -12.22 3.21
N GLY A 40 3.47 -12.04 1.92
CA GLY A 40 3.51 -13.16 0.98
C GLY A 40 2.18 -13.93 1.02
N SER A 41 2.25 -15.25 1.23
CA SER A 41 1.06 -16.13 1.37
C SER A 41 0.64 -16.35 2.83
N ARG A 42 1.25 -15.67 3.81
CA ARG A 42 0.99 -15.86 5.23
C ARG A 42 0.12 -14.76 5.78
N ALA A 43 -0.85 -15.12 6.61
CA ALA A 43 -1.55 -14.15 7.44
C ALA A 43 -0.90 -14.07 8.82
N LEU A 44 -0.80 -12.86 9.35
CA LEU A 44 -0.17 -12.51 10.61
C LEU A 44 -1.15 -11.71 11.46
N VAL A 45 -1.09 -11.87 12.78
CA VAL A 45 -1.74 -10.96 13.71
C VAL A 45 -0.86 -9.71 13.85
N VAL A 46 -1.44 -8.54 13.62
CA VAL A 46 -0.72 -7.27 13.78
C VAL A 46 -0.57 -6.96 15.28
N ALA A 47 0.64 -6.63 15.68
CA ALA A 47 0.98 -6.25 17.06
C ALA A 47 1.99 -5.10 17.05
N GLU A 48 2.05 -4.33 18.14
CA GLU A 48 3.04 -3.27 18.32
C GLU A 48 4.46 -3.83 18.29
N GLY A 49 5.37 -3.14 17.60
CA GLY A 49 6.75 -3.57 17.35
C GLY A 49 6.93 -4.45 16.11
N LEU A 50 5.85 -4.88 15.45
CA LEU A 50 5.94 -5.67 14.22
C LEU A 50 6.43 -4.78 13.06
N LYS A 51 7.41 -5.29 12.30
CA LYS A 51 7.89 -4.64 11.07
C LYS A 51 7.16 -5.22 9.86
N LEU A 52 6.58 -4.35 9.05
CA LEU A 52 5.85 -4.71 7.84
C LEU A 52 6.69 -4.38 6.61
N GLY A 53 6.98 -5.38 5.80
CA GLY A 53 7.73 -5.23 4.55
C GLY A 53 6.90 -4.59 3.43
N ASN A 54 7.56 -4.40 2.28
CA ASN A 54 6.90 -3.93 1.06
C ASN A 54 5.80 -4.90 0.63
N ASP A 55 4.76 -4.34 0.03
CA ASP A 55 3.58 -5.05 -0.47
C ASP A 55 2.76 -5.77 0.61
N THR A 56 3.09 -5.64 1.91
CA THR A 56 2.28 -6.21 2.99
C THR A 56 0.89 -5.58 3.00
N ILE A 57 -0.15 -6.41 2.95
CA ILE A 57 -1.54 -5.96 3.05
C ILE A 57 -1.93 -5.94 4.52
N VAL A 58 -2.37 -4.79 5.01
CA VAL A 58 -2.92 -4.62 6.37
C VAL A 58 -4.43 -4.51 6.29
N ARG A 59 -5.12 -5.21 7.20
CA ARG A 59 -6.58 -5.19 7.31
C ARG A 59 -6.97 -4.91 8.76
N THR A 60 -7.79 -3.91 8.97
CA THR A 60 -8.38 -3.60 10.26
C THR A 60 -9.84 -4.06 10.29
N THR A 61 -10.40 -4.20 11.47
CA THR A 61 -11.81 -4.56 11.68
C THR A 61 -12.66 -3.32 11.97
N ALA A 62 -13.98 -3.46 11.94
CA ALA A 62 -14.91 -2.38 12.32
C ALA A 62 -14.70 -1.91 13.78
N ALA A 63 -14.23 -2.79 14.66
CA ALA A 63 -13.93 -2.46 16.06
C ALA A 63 -12.54 -1.83 16.26
N THR A 64 -11.73 -1.69 15.21
CA THR A 64 -10.40 -1.07 15.33
C THR A 64 -10.54 0.44 15.40
N THR A 65 -9.99 1.02 16.45
CA THR A 65 -9.93 2.48 16.61
C THR A 65 -8.77 3.07 15.82
N LEU A 66 -7.57 2.40 15.89
CA LEU A 66 -6.34 2.89 15.32
C LEU A 66 -5.29 1.79 15.14
N VAL A 67 -4.64 1.75 13.97
CA VAL A 67 -3.35 1.08 13.78
C VAL A 67 -2.38 2.10 13.22
N ARG A 68 -1.30 2.40 13.96
CA ARG A 68 -0.26 3.35 13.51
C ARG A 68 0.93 2.64 12.93
N LEU A 69 1.31 3.10 11.76
CA LEU A 69 2.53 2.74 11.03
C LEU A 69 3.49 3.92 11.02
N GLU A 70 4.74 3.69 11.40
CA GLU A 70 5.80 4.70 11.36
C GLU A 70 6.97 4.21 10.51
N TRP A 71 7.53 5.10 9.70
CA TRP A 71 8.76 4.86 8.93
C TRP A 71 9.93 5.62 9.52
N PRO A 72 11.17 5.18 9.30
CA PRO A 72 12.37 5.83 9.86
C PRO A 72 12.56 7.28 9.43
N ASP A 73 11.97 7.69 8.31
CA ASP A 73 12.03 9.05 7.78
C ASP A 73 11.03 10.03 8.44
N GLY A 74 10.26 9.57 9.44
CA GLY A 74 9.22 10.36 10.11
C GLY A 74 7.89 10.37 9.36
N THR A 75 7.74 9.57 8.31
CA THR A 75 6.45 9.29 7.68
C THR A 75 5.57 8.52 8.67
N VAL A 76 4.31 8.91 8.77
CA VAL A 76 3.30 8.27 9.64
C VAL A 76 2.04 7.99 8.83
N ALA A 77 1.45 6.82 9.06
CA ALA A 77 0.12 6.50 8.57
C ALA A 77 -0.70 5.83 9.69
N ASP A 78 -1.83 6.42 10.02
CA ASP A 78 -2.83 5.87 10.92
C ASP A 78 -3.94 5.23 10.09
N LEU A 79 -4.23 3.97 10.34
CA LEU A 79 -5.31 3.22 9.69
C LEU A 79 -6.50 3.16 10.64
N GLY A 80 -7.67 3.52 10.15
CA GLY A 80 -8.92 3.52 10.90
C GLY A 80 -9.68 2.19 10.79
N PRO A 81 -10.97 2.16 11.18
CA PRO A 81 -11.82 0.96 11.09
C PRO A 81 -12.07 0.54 9.64
N ASP A 82 -12.35 -0.75 9.44
CA ASP A 82 -12.69 -1.38 8.15
C ASP A 82 -11.74 -1.03 7.00
N THR A 83 -10.47 -0.84 7.32
CA THR A 83 -9.45 -0.41 6.36
C THR A 83 -8.70 -1.59 5.76
N GLN A 84 -8.45 -1.50 4.46
CA GLN A 84 -7.53 -2.36 3.73
C GLN A 84 -6.48 -1.50 3.02
N ALA A 85 -5.23 -1.68 3.37
CA ALA A 85 -4.12 -0.93 2.81
C ALA A 85 -2.92 -1.83 2.50
N MET A 86 -2.16 -1.50 1.46
CA MET A 86 -0.88 -2.16 1.14
C MET A 86 0.26 -1.21 1.44
N VAL A 87 1.22 -1.68 2.22
CA VAL A 87 2.41 -0.94 2.64
C VAL A 87 3.43 -0.92 1.52
N ASN A 88 3.98 0.26 1.18
CA ASN A 88 5.02 0.44 0.16
C ASN A 88 4.76 -0.35 -1.12
N PRO A 89 3.65 -0.11 -1.86
CA PRO A 89 3.26 -0.91 -3.01
C PRO A 89 4.28 -0.82 -4.15
N GLY A 90 5.05 -1.88 -4.36
CA GLY A 90 6.13 -1.95 -5.35
C GLY A 90 5.64 -1.79 -6.79
N GLY A 91 4.42 -2.23 -7.09
CA GLY A 91 3.79 -2.08 -8.40
C GLY A 91 3.44 -0.63 -8.77
N LEU A 92 3.55 0.32 -7.85
CA LEU A 92 3.19 1.73 -8.04
C LEU A 92 4.38 2.69 -7.94
N VAL A 93 5.59 2.19 -8.08
CA VAL A 93 6.80 3.05 -8.10
C VAL A 93 6.75 3.98 -9.31
N ARG A 94 6.88 5.29 -9.08
CA ARG A 94 6.91 6.35 -10.10
C ARG A 94 8.11 7.26 -9.86
N GLY A 95 8.90 7.50 -10.89
CA GLY A 95 10.05 8.40 -10.77
C GLY A 95 11.05 8.01 -9.67
N GLY A 96 11.18 6.72 -9.34
CA GLY A 96 12.08 6.22 -8.29
C GLY A 96 11.50 6.27 -6.86
N SER A 97 10.28 6.79 -6.66
CA SER A 97 9.62 6.83 -5.36
C SER A 97 8.32 6.02 -5.36
N ALA A 98 8.12 5.19 -4.33
CA ALA A 98 6.86 4.52 -4.06
C ALA A 98 6.03 5.32 -3.07
N PRO A 99 4.68 5.36 -3.19
CA PRO A 99 3.83 5.90 -2.15
C PRO A 99 3.99 5.08 -0.86
N ALA A 100 3.69 5.70 0.30
CA ALA A 100 3.74 4.96 1.56
C ALA A 100 2.70 3.85 1.62
N LEU A 101 1.52 4.11 1.06
CA LEU A 101 0.40 3.20 1.07
C LEU A 101 -0.34 3.19 -0.27
N TYR A 102 -0.95 2.04 -0.56
CA TYR A 102 -2.15 1.99 -1.40
C TYR A 102 -3.36 1.71 -0.48
N LEU A 103 -4.29 2.63 -0.41
CA LEU A 103 -5.52 2.51 0.36
C LEU A 103 -6.62 1.96 -0.55
N LEU A 104 -6.89 0.64 -0.46
CA LEU A 104 -7.93 0.01 -1.26
C LEU A 104 -9.31 0.47 -0.81
N ARG A 105 -9.54 0.50 0.50
CA ARG A 105 -10.77 1.01 1.14
C ARG A 105 -10.52 1.38 2.60
N GLY A 106 -11.43 2.16 3.17
CA GLY A 106 -11.43 2.57 4.57
C GLY A 106 -10.77 3.92 4.79
N TRP A 107 -10.05 4.07 5.88
CA TRP A 107 -9.58 5.33 6.41
C TRP A 107 -8.08 5.34 6.65
N ALA A 108 -7.41 6.38 6.20
CA ALA A 108 -6.02 6.64 6.53
C ALA A 108 -5.82 8.11 6.92
N LYS A 109 -5.12 8.37 8.02
CA LYS A 109 -4.54 9.68 8.32
C LYS A 109 -3.05 9.60 8.05
N LEU A 110 -2.55 10.51 7.23
CA LEU A 110 -1.15 10.58 6.83
C LEU A 110 -0.53 11.80 7.47
N ALA A 111 0.66 11.68 8.02
CA ALA A 111 1.41 12.81 8.55
C ALA A 111 2.90 12.69 8.23
N SER A 112 3.53 13.85 8.00
CA SER A 112 4.98 13.97 7.92
C SER A 112 5.47 14.70 9.15
N LEU A 113 6.07 13.95 10.07
CA LEU A 113 6.69 14.48 11.28
C LEU A 113 8.21 14.64 11.12
N GLY A 114 8.76 14.20 9.99
CA GLY A 114 10.16 14.39 9.59
C GLY A 114 10.35 15.55 8.61
N SER A 115 11.60 15.85 8.29
CA SER A 115 11.98 16.94 7.38
C SER A 115 11.69 16.61 5.90
N ALA A 116 11.72 15.32 5.52
CA ALA A 116 11.63 14.86 4.14
C ALA A 116 10.24 15.03 3.51
N GLY A 117 9.19 15.19 4.31
CA GLY A 117 7.81 15.17 3.83
C GLY A 117 7.25 13.74 3.71
N HIS A 118 5.94 13.63 3.51
CA HIS A 118 5.25 12.36 3.30
C HIS A 118 5.26 12.00 1.80
N PRO A 119 5.61 10.77 1.41
CA PRO A 119 5.70 10.38 -0.01
C PRO A 119 4.33 10.19 -0.71
N GLY A 120 3.24 10.42 0.04
CA GLY A 120 1.89 10.30 -0.49
C GLY A 120 1.25 8.94 -0.31
N LEU A 121 0.05 8.82 -0.88
CA LEU A 121 -0.80 7.64 -0.85
C LEU A 121 -1.53 7.52 -2.19
N VAL A 122 -1.75 6.31 -2.65
CA VAL A 122 -2.62 6.03 -3.80
C VAL A 122 -3.89 5.33 -3.31
N ALA A 123 -5.04 5.75 -3.85
CA ALA A 123 -6.32 5.07 -3.69
C ALA A 123 -6.93 4.85 -5.09
N PRO A 124 -7.99 4.04 -5.25
CA PRO A 124 -8.54 3.74 -6.57
C PRO A 124 -8.88 4.96 -7.41
N ARG A 125 -9.35 6.06 -6.80
CA ARG A 125 -9.82 7.27 -7.50
C ARG A 125 -8.93 8.49 -7.36
N VAL A 126 -7.97 8.47 -6.45
CA VAL A 126 -7.09 9.61 -6.18
C VAL A 126 -5.67 9.14 -5.90
N ASP A 127 -4.72 9.88 -6.40
CA ASP A 127 -3.31 9.76 -6.09
C ASP A 127 -2.90 11.03 -5.35
N VAL A 128 -2.64 10.91 -4.06
CA VAL A 128 -2.11 11.96 -3.20
C VAL A 128 -0.61 11.97 -3.38
N GLN A 129 -0.10 13.01 -4.00
CA GLN A 129 1.33 13.18 -4.26
C GLN A 129 2.10 13.50 -2.97
N ALA A 130 3.43 13.58 -3.05
CA ALA A 130 4.26 13.95 -1.92
C ALA A 130 3.86 15.32 -1.35
N PHE A 131 3.79 15.42 0.00
CA PHE A 131 3.32 16.61 0.70
C PHE A 131 4.03 16.79 2.05
N LYS A 132 3.81 17.96 2.67
CA LYS A 132 4.16 18.23 4.07
C LYS A 132 2.90 18.59 4.85
N GLY A 133 2.76 18.08 6.07
CA GLY A 133 1.60 18.33 6.92
C GLY A 133 0.83 17.06 7.28
N ALA A 134 -0.49 17.16 7.36
CA ALA A 134 -1.39 16.08 7.73
C ALA A 134 -2.63 16.04 6.84
N LEU A 135 -2.98 14.86 6.37
CA LEU A 135 -4.14 14.60 5.53
C LEU A 135 -4.97 13.45 6.10
N VAL A 136 -6.29 13.57 6.02
CA VAL A 136 -7.20 12.44 6.25
C VAL A 136 -7.77 12.00 4.91
N VAL A 137 -7.66 10.73 4.60
CA VAL A 137 -8.14 10.12 3.35
C VAL A 137 -9.17 9.06 3.65
N MET A 138 -10.29 9.10 2.93
CA MET A 138 -11.30 8.04 2.94
C MET A 138 -11.45 7.51 1.52
N ALA A 139 -11.36 6.20 1.37
CA ALA A 139 -11.63 5.49 0.14
C ALA A 139 -12.82 4.53 0.33
N GLY A 140 -13.90 4.77 -0.36
CA GLY A 140 -15.10 3.94 -0.35
C GLY A 140 -15.53 3.53 -1.75
N ALA A 141 -16.51 2.64 -1.85
CA ALA A 141 -17.08 2.20 -3.13
C ALA A 141 -17.73 3.37 -3.90
N ASP A 142 -18.46 4.21 -3.21
CA ASP A 142 -19.26 5.28 -3.82
C ASP A 142 -18.64 6.66 -3.66
N GLU A 143 -17.77 6.84 -2.69
CA GLU A 143 -17.17 8.13 -2.36
C GLU A 143 -15.69 7.98 -2.02
N THR A 144 -14.89 8.95 -2.44
CA THR A 144 -13.51 9.15 -1.98
C THR A 144 -13.35 10.60 -1.60
N TRP A 145 -12.73 10.88 -0.45
CA TRP A 145 -12.41 12.24 -0.08
C TRP A 145 -11.05 12.35 0.61
N VAL A 146 -10.46 13.55 0.49
CA VAL A 146 -9.19 13.93 1.09
C VAL A 146 -9.37 15.25 1.79
N PHE A 147 -9.10 15.29 3.09
CA PHE A 147 -9.13 16.50 3.90
C PHE A 147 -7.70 16.92 4.27
N ALA A 148 -7.32 18.13 3.92
CA ALA A 148 -6.05 18.73 4.29
C ALA A 148 -6.16 19.34 5.69
N GLU A 149 -5.91 18.52 6.74
CA GLU A 149 -5.97 18.96 8.13
C GLU A 149 -4.87 19.96 8.46
N ALA A 150 -3.68 19.77 7.90
CA ALA A 150 -2.55 20.71 8.01
C ALA A 150 -1.72 20.70 6.73
N GLY A 151 -1.35 21.87 6.24
CA GLY A 151 -0.64 22.00 4.96
C GLY A 151 -1.56 21.79 3.78
N GLY A 152 -1.03 21.21 2.71
CA GLY A 152 -1.79 20.87 1.51
C GLY A 152 -1.08 19.80 0.70
N ALA A 153 -1.73 19.31 -0.37
CA ALA A 153 -1.15 18.28 -1.23
C ALA A 153 -1.58 18.45 -2.68
N PRO A 154 -0.70 18.15 -3.64
CA PRO A 154 -1.10 17.90 -5.01
C PRO A 154 -1.88 16.58 -5.08
N LEU A 155 -3.02 16.59 -5.76
CA LEU A 155 -3.84 15.43 -6.03
C LEU A 155 -3.91 15.18 -7.53
N LEU A 156 -3.88 13.91 -7.92
CA LEU A 156 -4.14 13.48 -9.29
C LEU A 156 -5.39 12.59 -9.28
N GLU A 157 -6.41 12.99 -10.03
CA GLU A 157 -7.60 12.17 -10.22
C GLU A 157 -7.26 10.96 -11.11
N ARG A 158 -7.68 9.80 -10.68
CA ARG A 158 -7.48 8.55 -11.39
C ARG A 158 -8.78 8.15 -12.11
N ASP A 159 -8.71 7.21 -13.05
CA ASP A 159 -9.82 6.70 -13.90
C ASP A 159 -10.52 7.77 -14.76
N LEU A 160 -10.05 9.01 -14.80
CA LEU A 160 -10.55 10.03 -15.69
C LEU A 160 -9.63 10.20 -16.91
N ARG A 161 -10.24 10.48 -18.05
CA ARG A 161 -9.52 10.83 -19.28
C ARG A 161 -10.08 12.13 -19.86
N PRO A 162 -9.28 13.19 -19.99
CA PRO A 162 -7.88 13.30 -19.54
C PRO A 162 -7.75 13.25 -18.02
N ALA A 163 -6.56 12.87 -17.54
CA ALA A 163 -6.24 12.91 -16.10
C ALA A 163 -6.34 14.37 -15.61
N SER A 164 -6.93 14.57 -14.46
CA SER A 164 -7.10 15.88 -13.83
C SER A 164 -6.19 16.00 -12.62
N SER A 165 -5.43 17.08 -12.53
CA SER A 165 -4.64 17.41 -11.37
C SER A 165 -5.22 18.64 -10.66
N LEU A 166 -5.12 18.66 -9.36
CA LEU A 166 -5.55 19.80 -8.52
C LEU A 166 -4.63 19.91 -7.29
N ALA A 167 -4.56 21.10 -6.71
CA ALA A 167 -3.83 21.33 -5.48
C ALA A 167 -4.84 21.56 -4.36
N LEU A 168 -4.77 20.74 -3.30
CA LEU A 168 -5.56 20.90 -2.09
C LEU A 168 -4.79 21.79 -1.12
N LYS A 169 -5.42 22.84 -0.61
CA LYS A 169 -4.84 23.77 0.36
C LYS A 169 -5.21 23.38 1.78
N ASN A 170 -4.52 23.98 2.74
CA ASN A 170 -4.81 23.80 4.16
C ASN A 170 -6.29 24.10 4.48
N GLY A 171 -6.96 23.17 5.18
CA GLY A 171 -8.37 23.26 5.57
C GLY A 171 -9.35 22.83 4.48
N GLU A 172 -8.92 22.70 3.23
CA GLU A 172 -9.79 22.28 2.14
C GLU A 172 -10.07 20.78 2.15
N VAL A 173 -11.21 20.42 1.58
CA VAL A 173 -11.60 19.03 1.36
C VAL A 173 -11.90 18.77 -0.12
N TYR A 174 -11.28 17.74 -0.66
CA TYR A 174 -11.61 17.16 -1.95
C TYR A 174 -12.62 16.04 -1.77
N VAL A 175 -13.67 16.03 -2.58
CA VAL A 175 -14.71 15.00 -2.60
C VAL A 175 -14.94 14.53 -4.02
N ARG A 176 -14.97 13.23 -4.21
CA ARG A 176 -15.31 12.60 -5.48
C ARG A 176 -16.31 11.47 -5.26
N LEU A 177 -17.46 11.59 -5.86
CA LEU A 177 -18.46 10.52 -5.93
C LEU A 177 -18.15 9.59 -7.10
N ALA A 178 -18.52 8.32 -6.99
CA ALA A 178 -18.19 7.20 -7.87
C ALA A 178 -17.64 7.55 -9.28
N ALA A 179 -18.50 7.87 -10.23
CA ALA A 179 -18.12 8.15 -11.62
C ALA A 179 -17.94 9.64 -11.93
N ALA A 180 -18.17 10.54 -10.96
CA ALA A 180 -18.11 11.99 -11.18
C ALA A 180 -16.66 12.50 -11.10
N LYS A 181 -16.42 13.67 -11.69
CA LYS A 181 -15.23 14.46 -11.42
C LYS A 181 -15.26 14.95 -9.98
N GLY A 182 -14.10 14.99 -9.32
CA GLY A 182 -14.00 15.51 -7.97
C GLY A 182 -14.19 17.03 -7.88
N SER A 183 -14.58 17.50 -6.71
CA SER A 183 -14.71 18.91 -6.37
C SER A 183 -13.94 19.24 -5.10
N VAL A 184 -13.53 20.48 -4.96
CA VAL A 184 -12.86 21.00 -3.75
C VAL A 184 -13.79 21.99 -3.07
N ALA A 185 -13.97 21.80 -1.75
CA ALA A 185 -14.66 22.75 -0.89
C ALA A 185 -13.70 23.37 0.11
N PRO A 186 -13.91 24.63 0.55
CA PRO A 186 -12.97 25.35 1.43
C PRO A 186 -12.87 24.75 2.83
N ARG A 187 -13.82 23.91 3.23
CA ARG A 187 -13.82 23.16 4.50
C ARG A 187 -14.73 21.95 4.42
N PRO A 188 -14.46 20.90 5.21
CA PRO A 188 -15.39 19.78 5.34
C PRO A 188 -16.68 20.20 6.06
N THR A 189 -17.77 19.55 5.73
CA THR A 189 -19.05 19.72 6.42
C THR A 189 -19.01 19.09 7.82
N PRO A 190 -19.89 19.51 8.76
CA PRO A 190 -20.01 18.87 10.06
C PRO A 190 -20.27 17.35 9.95
N ALA A 191 -21.09 16.92 8.99
CA ALA A 191 -21.38 15.51 8.74
C ALA A 191 -20.14 14.73 8.29
N GLN A 192 -19.28 15.31 7.45
CA GLN A 192 -18.00 14.71 7.07
C GLN A 192 -17.06 14.57 8.28
N MET A 193 -16.96 15.62 9.10
CA MET A 193 -16.12 15.60 10.30
C MET A 193 -16.59 14.59 11.35
N GLN A 194 -17.89 14.35 11.48
CA GLN A 194 -18.45 13.32 12.37
C GLN A 194 -18.04 11.90 11.94
N ARG A 195 -17.85 11.68 10.63
CA ARG A 195 -17.42 10.39 10.07
C ARG A 195 -15.93 10.09 10.30
N VAL A 196 -15.10 11.12 10.55
CA VAL A 196 -13.66 10.92 10.80
C VAL A 196 -13.47 10.03 12.02
N PRO A 197 -12.69 8.94 11.91
CA PRO A 197 -12.41 8.04 13.03
C PRO A 197 -11.92 8.79 14.25
N ARG A 198 -12.41 8.41 15.44
CA ARG A 198 -12.06 9.08 16.69
C ARG A 198 -10.54 9.05 16.95
N GLY A 199 -9.87 7.92 16.63
CA GLY A 199 -8.44 7.79 16.78
C GLY A 199 -7.60 8.75 15.94
N PHE A 200 -8.19 9.44 14.95
CA PHE A 200 -7.48 10.43 14.13
C PHE A 200 -7.50 11.84 14.69
N ARG A 201 -8.28 12.10 15.75
CA ARG A 201 -8.48 13.43 16.30
C ARG A 201 -7.33 13.90 17.18
N ASP A 202 -6.58 12.95 17.73
CA ASP A 202 -5.48 13.26 18.65
C ASP A 202 -4.15 13.39 17.88
N ALA A 203 -3.33 14.34 18.30
CA ALA A 203 -1.96 14.47 17.86
C ALA A 203 -1.08 13.53 18.70
N LEU A 204 -0.68 12.41 18.12
CA LEU A 204 0.12 11.40 18.81
C LEU A 204 1.61 11.57 18.44
N PRO A 205 2.54 11.52 19.41
CA PRO A 205 3.97 11.61 19.13
C PRO A 205 4.48 10.34 18.44
N LEU A 206 5.67 10.41 17.82
CA LEU A 206 6.39 9.25 17.30
C LEU A 206 6.75 8.29 18.44
N ARG A 207 6.57 7.01 18.21
CA ARG A 207 6.84 5.93 19.17
C ARG A 207 7.86 4.91 18.70
N ALA A 208 8.34 5.03 17.45
CA ALA A 208 9.29 4.07 16.87
C ALA A 208 10.53 3.81 17.74
N ALA A 209 11.04 4.86 18.41
CA ALA A 209 12.19 4.75 19.32
C ALA A 209 11.97 3.76 20.48
N ALA A 210 10.73 3.59 20.96
CA ALA A 210 10.39 2.66 22.04
C ALA A 210 10.53 1.18 21.63
N PHE A 211 10.68 0.90 20.34
CA PHE A 211 10.78 -0.45 19.79
C PHE A 211 12.16 -0.75 19.17
N LYS A 212 13.14 0.16 19.30
CA LYS A 212 14.47 0.05 18.64
C LYS A 212 15.16 -1.28 18.91
N ASP A 213 15.12 -1.76 20.16
CA ASP A 213 15.80 -2.97 20.60
C ASP A 213 14.83 -4.13 20.87
N LYS A 214 13.57 -4.01 20.41
CA LYS A 214 12.55 -5.04 20.60
C LYS A 214 12.32 -5.81 19.30
N ALA A 215 12.68 -7.08 19.30
CA ALA A 215 12.28 -8.01 18.25
C ALA A 215 10.89 -8.59 18.59
N VAL A 216 9.90 -8.27 17.77
CA VAL A 216 8.56 -8.84 17.88
C VAL A 216 8.40 -9.93 16.83
N THR A 217 8.17 -11.17 17.30
CA THR A 217 7.83 -12.29 16.42
C THR A 217 6.35 -12.23 16.06
N ALA A 218 6.07 -12.16 14.79
CA ALA A 218 4.69 -12.17 14.29
C ALA A 218 4.00 -13.49 14.61
N LYS A 219 2.80 -13.42 15.21
CA LYS A 219 1.93 -14.59 15.37
C LYS A 219 1.24 -14.88 14.04
N THR A 220 1.33 -16.13 13.60
CA THR A 220 0.63 -16.59 12.39
C THR A 220 -0.87 -16.66 12.67
N ALA A 221 -1.68 -16.17 11.75
CA ALA A 221 -3.13 -16.34 11.69
C ALA A 221 -3.50 -17.45 10.68
N ALA A 222 -4.80 -17.77 10.59
CA ALA A 222 -5.29 -18.69 9.55
C ALA A 222 -4.91 -18.19 8.15
N ALA A 223 -4.61 -19.12 7.24
CA ALA A 223 -4.24 -18.76 5.87
C ALA A 223 -5.34 -17.91 5.21
N PRO A 224 -4.97 -16.91 4.39
CA PRO A 224 -5.95 -16.07 3.72
C PRO A 224 -6.82 -16.90 2.77
N THR A 225 -8.12 -16.68 2.81
CA THR A 225 -9.07 -17.26 1.87
C THR A 225 -9.13 -16.44 0.58
N TYR A 226 -9.76 -16.98 -0.48
CA TYR A 226 -10.06 -16.21 -1.69
C TYR A 226 -10.91 -14.97 -1.38
N ALA A 227 -11.91 -15.10 -0.49
CA ALA A 227 -12.75 -13.99 -0.07
C ALA A 227 -11.96 -12.86 0.61
N ASP A 228 -10.94 -13.20 1.39
CA ASP A 228 -10.05 -12.22 2.04
C ASP A 228 -9.23 -11.38 1.05
N LEU A 229 -8.88 -11.96 -0.09
CA LEU A 229 -8.05 -11.34 -1.13
C LEU A 229 -8.84 -10.88 -2.36
N ARG A 230 -10.13 -11.20 -2.47
CA ARG A 230 -10.95 -10.95 -3.66
C ARG A 230 -10.83 -9.53 -4.19
N ASP A 231 -10.98 -8.53 -3.33
CA ASP A 231 -10.97 -7.12 -3.74
C ASP A 231 -9.58 -6.69 -4.27
N TRP A 232 -8.52 -7.30 -3.75
CA TRP A 232 -7.14 -7.13 -4.25
C TRP A 232 -6.93 -7.83 -5.58
N LEU A 233 -7.43 -9.07 -5.73
CA LEU A 233 -7.30 -9.88 -6.93
C LEU A 233 -8.00 -9.27 -8.14
N VAL A 234 -9.07 -8.51 -7.93
CA VAL A 234 -9.80 -7.79 -8.99
C VAL A 234 -9.42 -6.32 -9.08
N GLY A 235 -8.49 -5.86 -8.27
CA GLY A 235 -8.00 -4.48 -8.23
C GLY A 235 -7.17 -4.06 -9.44
N GLU A 236 -6.38 -3.03 -9.28
CA GLU A 236 -5.56 -2.46 -10.35
C GLU A 236 -4.52 -3.45 -10.87
N THR A 237 -4.39 -3.53 -12.20
CA THR A 237 -3.44 -4.44 -12.87
C THR A 237 -2.00 -4.25 -12.39
N ALA A 238 -1.58 -3.01 -12.12
CA ALA A 238 -0.23 -2.73 -11.63
C ALA A 238 0.06 -3.39 -10.27
N LEU A 239 -0.95 -3.47 -9.39
CA LEU A 239 -0.83 -4.12 -8.07
C LEU A 239 -0.93 -5.64 -8.15
N ARG A 240 -1.86 -6.16 -8.97
CA ARG A 240 -2.19 -7.59 -8.99
C ARG A 240 -1.29 -8.42 -9.90
N ARG A 241 -0.55 -7.80 -10.84
CA ARG A 241 0.38 -8.50 -11.74
C ARG A 241 1.36 -9.44 -11.01
N PRO A 242 1.96 -9.11 -9.84
CA PRO A 242 2.83 -10.03 -9.12
C PRO A 242 2.09 -11.08 -8.28
N PHE A 243 0.76 -11.03 -8.14
CA PHE A 243 -0.01 -11.89 -7.24
C PHE A 243 0.03 -13.38 -7.58
N PRO A 244 0.01 -13.82 -8.86
CA PRO A 244 0.15 -15.25 -9.15
C PRO A 244 1.43 -15.85 -8.58
N ARG A 245 2.55 -15.12 -8.65
CA ARG A 245 3.82 -15.55 -8.04
C ARG A 245 3.79 -15.41 -6.52
N ARG A 246 3.28 -14.30 -6.00
CA ARG A 246 3.22 -13.98 -4.57
C ARG A 246 2.36 -14.96 -3.80
N PHE A 247 1.19 -15.31 -4.33
CA PHE A 247 0.19 -16.15 -3.70
C PHE A 247 0.13 -17.57 -4.28
N ALA A 248 1.17 -18.01 -5.00
CA ALA A 248 1.22 -19.35 -5.61
C ALA A 248 0.98 -20.48 -4.60
N ALA A 249 1.40 -20.31 -3.35
CA ALA A 249 1.17 -21.29 -2.30
C ALA A 249 -0.32 -21.41 -1.94
N LEU A 250 -1.08 -20.31 -1.93
CA LEU A 250 -2.52 -20.31 -1.68
C LEU A 250 -3.29 -20.98 -2.82
N ALA A 251 -2.83 -20.86 -4.07
CA ALA A 251 -3.44 -21.49 -5.22
C ALA A 251 -3.35 -23.04 -5.22
N ARG A 252 -2.59 -23.64 -4.28
CA ARG A 252 -2.58 -25.09 -4.03
C ARG A 252 -3.73 -25.55 -3.14
N ASP A 253 -4.31 -24.63 -2.36
CA ASP A 253 -5.53 -24.92 -1.61
C ASP A 253 -6.72 -25.04 -2.55
N GLY A 254 -7.52 -26.08 -2.39
CA GLY A 254 -8.63 -26.40 -3.29
C GLY A 254 -9.72 -25.31 -3.31
N ALA A 255 -10.05 -24.76 -2.14
CA ALA A 255 -11.09 -23.73 -2.02
C ALA A 255 -10.62 -22.39 -2.62
N PHE A 256 -9.38 -22.01 -2.35
CA PHE A 256 -8.78 -20.81 -2.94
C PHE A 256 -8.69 -20.91 -4.47
N ARG A 257 -8.22 -22.07 -4.97
CA ARG A 257 -8.14 -22.37 -6.39
C ARG A 257 -9.51 -22.32 -7.07
N ALA A 258 -10.54 -22.89 -6.45
CA ALA A 258 -11.91 -22.85 -6.98
C ALA A 258 -12.38 -21.41 -7.18
N GLY A 259 -12.17 -20.52 -6.19
CA GLY A 259 -12.49 -19.08 -6.32
C GLY A 259 -11.72 -18.39 -7.43
N LEU A 260 -10.43 -18.73 -7.65
CA LEU A 260 -9.65 -18.20 -8.76
C LEU A 260 -10.22 -18.64 -10.12
N VAL A 261 -10.61 -19.91 -10.27
CA VAL A 261 -11.16 -20.46 -11.53
C VAL A 261 -12.52 -19.84 -11.83
N GLU A 262 -13.41 -19.76 -10.83
CA GLU A 262 -14.75 -19.20 -10.96
C GLU A 262 -14.73 -17.75 -11.47
N HIS A 263 -13.73 -16.96 -11.03
CA HIS A 263 -13.65 -15.54 -11.35
C HIS A 263 -12.48 -15.19 -12.28
N LEU A 264 -11.95 -16.16 -13.04
CA LEU A 264 -10.73 -16.01 -13.84
C LEU A 264 -10.78 -14.83 -14.83
N ALA A 265 -11.94 -14.57 -15.41
CA ALA A 265 -12.14 -13.44 -16.32
C ALA A 265 -11.82 -12.06 -15.67
N ARG A 266 -11.89 -11.96 -14.35
CA ARG A 266 -11.61 -10.71 -13.59
C ARG A 266 -10.14 -10.55 -13.23
N HIS A 267 -9.35 -11.62 -13.27
CA HIS A 267 -7.92 -11.65 -12.96
C HIS A 267 -7.18 -12.66 -13.86
N PRO A 268 -7.15 -12.39 -15.19
CA PRO A 268 -6.66 -13.34 -16.20
C PRO A 268 -5.17 -13.69 -16.06
N GLU A 269 -4.38 -12.89 -15.34
CA GLU A 269 -2.97 -13.15 -15.06
C GLU A 269 -2.71 -14.44 -14.26
N TRP A 270 -3.76 -15.06 -13.70
CA TRP A 270 -3.67 -16.34 -13.00
C TRP A 270 -3.75 -17.55 -13.94
N GLU A 271 -4.20 -17.37 -15.19
CA GLU A 271 -4.42 -18.48 -16.13
C GLU A 271 -3.17 -19.34 -16.35
N PRO A 272 -1.94 -18.79 -16.52
CA PRO A 272 -0.75 -19.62 -16.71
C PRO A 272 -0.42 -20.50 -15.50
N LEU A 273 -0.75 -20.04 -14.27
CA LEU A 273 -0.54 -20.82 -13.04
C LEU A 273 -1.61 -21.90 -12.86
N LEU A 274 -2.84 -21.59 -13.23
CA LEU A 274 -3.98 -22.49 -13.05
C LEU A 274 -4.04 -23.59 -14.12
N PHE A 275 -3.63 -23.29 -15.35
CA PHE A 275 -3.73 -24.14 -16.53
C PHE A 275 -2.41 -24.12 -17.35
N PRO A 276 -1.29 -24.58 -16.76
CA PRO A 276 0.04 -24.51 -17.39
C PRO A 276 0.08 -25.27 -18.73
N GLU A 277 -0.72 -26.31 -18.91
CA GLU A 277 -0.83 -27.09 -20.14
C GLU A 277 -1.25 -26.26 -21.35
N ARG A 278 -1.96 -25.17 -21.16
CA ARG A 278 -2.36 -24.25 -22.27
C ARG A 278 -1.21 -23.39 -22.78
N PHE A 279 -0.13 -23.29 -22.01
CA PHE A 279 1.03 -22.44 -22.29
C PHE A 279 2.29 -23.25 -22.59
N THR A 280 2.27 -24.57 -22.39
CA THR A 280 3.38 -25.45 -22.78
C THR A 280 3.25 -25.80 -24.26
N LYS A 281 4.28 -25.48 -25.03
CA LYS A 281 4.37 -25.90 -26.44
C LYS A 281 4.35 -27.45 -26.47
N PRO A 282 3.51 -28.10 -27.28
CA PRO A 282 3.57 -29.53 -27.40
C PRO A 282 4.99 -29.96 -27.78
N ALA A 283 5.53 -30.92 -27.06
CA ALA A 283 6.83 -31.52 -27.41
C ALA A 283 6.74 -32.02 -28.85
N ALA A 284 7.66 -31.57 -29.70
CA ALA A 284 7.72 -32.07 -31.07
C ALA A 284 7.85 -33.59 -31.00
N ALA A 285 6.93 -34.33 -31.67
CA ALA A 285 7.01 -35.75 -31.76
C ALA A 285 8.38 -36.17 -32.34
N PRO A 286 9.07 -37.15 -31.76
CA PRO A 286 10.31 -37.62 -32.33
C PRO A 286 10.04 -38.18 -33.73
N ARG A 287 10.83 -37.72 -34.72
CA ARG A 287 10.81 -38.21 -36.08
C ARG A 287 11.45 -39.59 -36.14
#